data_4346bd4c6b3745204804b9367893b4de
#
_entry.id   4346bd4c6b3745204804b9367893b4de
#
_cell.length_a   1.000
_cell.length_b   1.000
_cell.length_c   1.000
_cell.angle_alpha   90.00
_cell.angle_beta   90.00
_cell.angle_gamma   90.00
#
_symmetry.space_group_name_H-M   'P 1'
#
loop_
_entity.id
_entity.type
_entity.pdbx_description
1 polymer ?
#
loop_
_entity_poly.entity_id
_entity_poly.type
_entity_poly.pdbx_seq_one_letter_code
_entity_poly.pdbx_strand_id
1 'polypeptide(L)'
;MTDMQTYDVAIVGYGPVGATAANLLGQRGLKVVVIERDPDIYFRARAISTDEEVMRIWQQVGLADRLNADMQPGAGANFVDADGETFVIGGIMEHIEE
;
A
#
# COMPACT_ATOMS: atom_id res chain seq x y z
N MET A 1 29.79 -28.65 -1.71
CA MET A 1 29.77 -27.34 -1.12
C MET A 1 28.49 -26.59 -1.45
N THR A 2 27.93 -25.95 -0.48
CA THR A 2 26.67 -25.24 -0.66
C THR A 2 26.94 -23.83 -1.16
N ASP A 3 26.27 -23.46 -2.24
CA ASP A 3 26.34 -22.09 -2.72
C ASP A 3 25.49 -21.19 -1.81
N MET A 4 26.11 -20.18 -1.24
CA MET A 4 25.39 -19.19 -0.45
C MET A 4 24.96 -18.05 -1.34
N GLN A 5 23.69 -17.71 -1.30
CA GLN A 5 23.20 -16.52 -1.95
C GLN A 5 23.23 -15.37 -0.97
N THR A 6 23.68 -14.23 -1.45
CA THR A 6 23.75 -13.02 -0.64
C THR A 6 22.73 -12.02 -1.16
N TYR A 7 21.99 -11.43 -0.24
CA TYR A 7 20.98 -10.43 -0.55
C TYR A 7 21.32 -9.13 0.13
N ASP A 8 20.92 -8.03 -0.49
CA ASP A 8 21.12 -6.71 0.10
C ASP A 8 20.12 -6.41 1.20
N VAL A 9 18.89 -6.90 1.03
CA VAL A 9 17.79 -6.62 1.95
C VAL A 9 16.97 -7.87 2.14
N ALA A 10 16.57 -8.13 3.37
CA ALA A 10 15.59 -9.17 3.69
C ALA A 10 14.33 -8.50 4.24
N ILE A 11 13.19 -8.84 3.67
CA ILE A 11 11.90 -8.34 4.11
C ILE A 11 11.12 -9.48 4.73
N VAL A 12 10.70 -9.31 5.96
CA VAL A 12 9.88 -10.29 6.66
C VAL A 12 8.43 -9.84 6.58
N GLY A 13 7.64 -10.61 5.87
CA GLY A 13 6.24 -10.28 5.60
C GLY A 13 6.03 -9.72 4.19
N TYR A 14 5.00 -10.22 3.52
CA TYR A 14 4.69 -9.79 2.16
C TYR A 14 3.24 -9.30 2.07
N GLY A 15 2.82 -8.52 3.05
CA GLY A 15 1.59 -7.73 2.96
C GLY A 15 1.82 -6.50 2.11
N PRO A 16 0.88 -5.55 2.10
CA PRO A 16 1.00 -4.36 1.25
C PRO A 16 2.29 -3.57 1.47
N VAL A 17 2.72 -3.44 2.71
CA VAL A 17 3.95 -2.69 3.02
C VAL A 17 5.18 -3.43 2.52
N GLY A 18 5.28 -4.73 2.85
CA GLY A 18 6.43 -5.53 2.43
C GLY A 18 6.52 -5.66 0.93
N ALA A 19 5.40 -5.88 0.27
CA ALA A 19 5.36 -5.98 -1.19
C ALA A 19 5.77 -4.66 -1.86
N THR A 20 5.28 -3.54 -1.34
CA THR A 20 5.65 -2.22 -1.86
C THR A 20 7.14 -1.96 -1.68
N ALA A 21 7.68 -2.25 -0.50
CA ALA A 21 9.09 -2.08 -0.22
C ALA A 21 9.94 -2.96 -1.13
N ALA A 22 9.55 -4.20 -1.35
CA ALA A 22 10.29 -5.11 -2.22
C ALA A 22 10.36 -4.58 -3.65
N ASN A 23 9.25 -4.07 -4.16
CA ASN A 23 9.21 -3.51 -5.51
C ASN A 23 10.05 -2.25 -5.63
N LEU A 24 9.97 -1.35 -4.68
CA LEU A 24 10.75 -0.11 -4.71
C LEU A 24 12.24 -0.39 -4.61
N LEU A 25 12.64 -1.28 -3.71
CA LEU A 25 14.05 -1.62 -3.55
C LEU A 25 14.58 -2.37 -4.76
N GLY A 26 13.78 -3.26 -5.33
CA GLY A 26 14.16 -3.99 -6.53
C GLY A 26 14.37 -3.06 -7.72
N GLN A 27 13.56 -2.01 -7.86
CA GLN A 27 13.73 -1.03 -8.92
C GLN A 27 15.05 -0.28 -8.82
N ARG A 28 15.61 -0.20 -7.63
CA ARG A 28 16.90 0.46 -7.39
C ARG A 28 18.08 -0.46 -7.58
N GLY A 29 17.83 -1.66 -8.04
CA GLY A 29 18.89 -2.62 -8.31
C GLY A 29 19.36 -3.41 -7.11
N LEU A 30 18.66 -3.30 -5.99
CA LEU A 30 19.00 -4.07 -4.80
C LEU A 30 18.48 -5.50 -4.93
N LYS A 31 19.24 -6.43 -4.41
CA LYS A 31 18.84 -7.82 -4.39
C LYS A 31 18.04 -8.08 -3.12
N VAL A 32 16.75 -8.34 -3.27
CA VAL A 32 15.81 -8.43 -2.16
C VAL A 32 15.35 -9.87 -2.01
N VAL A 33 15.32 -10.36 -0.77
CA VAL A 33 14.65 -11.60 -0.44
C VAL A 33 13.46 -11.30 0.45
N VAL A 34 12.34 -11.96 0.17
CA VAL A 34 11.12 -11.81 0.96
C VAL A 34 10.82 -13.13 1.66
N ILE A 35 10.53 -13.05 2.94
CA ILE A 35 10.20 -14.20 3.76
C ILE A 35 8.78 -14.02 4.24
N GLU A 36 7.88 -14.87 3.79
CA GLU A 36 6.47 -14.82 4.14
C GLU A 36 6.05 -16.18 4.69
N ARG A 37 5.44 -16.18 5.87
CA ARG A 37 5.01 -17.42 6.52
C ARG A 37 3.74 -18.02 5.91
N ASP A 38 2.88 -17.18 5.34
CA ASP A 38 1.62 -17.63 4.78
C ASP A 38 1.85 -18.08 3.33
N PRO A 39 1.37 -19.27 2.96
CA PRO A 39 1.61 -19.80 1.61
C PRO A 39 0.77 -19.13 0.53
N ASP A 40 -0.22 -18.34 0.91
CA ASP A 40 -1.15 -17.75 -0.04
C ASP A 40 -1.56 -16.35 0.42
N ILE A 41 -2.28 -15.66 -0.44
CA ILE A 41 -2.79 -14.32 -0.16
C ILE A 41 -3.82 -14.42 0.97
N TYR A 42 -3.72 -13.48 1.92
CA TYR A 42 -4.67 -13.39 3.01
C TYR A 42 -6.07 -13.11 2.46
N PHE A 43 -7.04 -13.91 2.85
CA PHE A 43 -8.36 -13.91 2.23
C PHE A 43 -9.30 -12.80 2.72
N ARG A 44 -8.93 -12.10 3.78
CA ARG A 44 -9.73 -11.00 4.33
C ARG A 44 -9.03 -9.68 4.10
N ALA A 45 -9.81 -8.67 3.75
CA ALA A 45 -9.27 -7.32 3.64
C ALA A 45 -8.92 -6.79 5.03
N ARG A 46 -7.70 -6.27 5.17
CA ARG A 46 -7.26 -5.59 6.38
C ARG A 46 -7.39 -4.08 6.26
N ALA A 47 -7.39 -3.60 5.03
CA ALA A 47 -7.61 -2.20 4.72
C ALA A 47 -8.46 -2.15 3.46
N ILE A 48 -9.40 -1.22 3.42
CA ILE A 48 -10.35 -1.12 2.31
C ILE A 48 -10.18 0.18 1.52
N SER A 49 -9.31 1.06 1.96
CA SER A 49 -9.09 2.33 1.28
C SER A 49 -7.63 2.71 1.30
N THR A 50 -7.27 3.59 0.39
CA THR A 50 -5.92 4.15 0.33
C THR A 50 -6.02 5.62 -0.09
N ASP A 51 -4.96 6.38 0.15
CA ASP A 51 -4.93 7.78 -0.21
C ASP A 51 -4.09 8.02 -1.47
N GLU A 52 -4.04 9.29 -1.89
CA GLU A 52 -3.32 9.67 -3.09
C GLU A 52 -1.82 9.50 -2.97
N GLU A 53 -1.27 9.66 -1.78
CA GLU A 53 0.17 9.50 -1.59
C GLU A 53 0.59 8.06 -1.78
N VAL A 54 -0.18 7.12 -1.26
CA VAL A 54 0.08 5.71 -1.46
C VAL A 54 -0.09 5.34 -2.92
N MET A 55 -1.10 5.87 -3.59
CA MET A 55 -1.29 5.65 -5.02
C MET A 55 -0.12 6.17 -5.83
N ARG A 56 0.47 7.28 -5.42
CA ARG A 56 1.66 7.82 -6.09
C ARG A 56 2.86 6.89 -5.94
N ILE A 57 3.01 6.28 -4.77
CA ILE A 57 4.07 5.29 -4.55
C ILE A 57 3.84 4.09 -5.46
N TRP A 58 2.62 3.59 -5.53
CA TRP A 58 2.30 2.46 -6.39
C TRP A 58 2.44 2.78 -7.88
N GLN A 59 2.26 4.05 -8.25
CA GLN A 59 2.53 4.49 -9.61
C GLN A 59 4.00 4.28 -9.97
N GLN A 60 4.91 4.52 -9.04
CA GLN A 60 6.33 4.32 -9.28
C GLN A 60 6.67 2.87 -9.58
N VAL A 61 5.91 1.92 -9.08
CA VAL A 61 6.12 0.50 -9.36
C VAL A 61 5.21 -0.03 -10.47
N GLY A 62 4.53 0.87 -11.18
CA GLY A 62 3.78 0.50 -12.39
C GLY A 62 2.39 -0.06 -12.13
N LEU A 63 1.81 0.16 -10.96
CA LEU A 63 0.53 -0.43 -10.60
C LEU A 63 -0.65 0.54 -10.67
N ALA A 64 -0.41 1.83 -10.93
CA ALA A 64 -1.47 2.84 -10.80
C ALA A 64 -2.64 2.57 -11.75
N ASP A 65 -2.38 2.25 -13.01
CA ASP A 65 -3.46 2.05 -13.97
C ASP A 65 -4.35 0.87 -13.59
N ARG A 66 -3.73 -0.23 -13.17
CA ARG A 66 -4.49 -1.41 -12.77
C ARG A 66 -5.29 -1.15 -11.50
N LEU A 67 -4.70 -0.47 -10.53
CA LEU A 67 -5.39 -0.17 -9.29
C LEU A 67 -6.54 0.80 -9.53
N ASN A 68 -6.35 1.81 -10.38
CA ASN A 68 -7.43 2.72 -10.72
C ASN A 68 -8.59 2.01 -11.42
N ALA A 69 -8.32 0.97 -12.20
CA ALA A 69 -9.36 0.18 -12.84
C ALA A 69 -10.14 -0.66 -11.85
N ASP A 70 -9.48 -1.13 -10.79
CA ASP A 70 -10.09 -2.05 -9.82
C ASP A 70 -10.68 -1.33 -8.60
N MET A 71 -10.35 -0.06 -8.39
CA MET A 71 -10.74 0.69 -7.21
C MET A 71 -11.77 1.76 -7.54
N GLN A 72 -12.64 2.01 -6.60
CA GLN A 72 -13.63 3.07 -6.73
C GLN A 72 -13.05 4.35 -6.12
N PRO A 73 -12.93 5.43 -6.90
CA PRO A 73 -12.42 6.70 -6.37
C PRO A 73 -13.49 7.48 -5.62
N GLY A 74 -13.06 8.49 -4.89
CA GLY A 74 -13.94 9.54 -4.41
C GLY A 74 -14.60 9.30 -3.06
N ALA A 75 -14.23 8.27 -2.32
CA ALA A 75 -14.75 8.08 -0.98
C ALA A 75 -14.06 9.04 -0.01
N GLY A 76 -14.85 9.79 0.71
CA GLY A 76 -14.34 10.63 1.78
C GLY A 76 -14.39 9.92 3.12
N ALA A 77 -13.87 10.58 4.14
CA ALA A 77 -13.89 10.08 5.50
C ALA A 77 -14.23 11.21 6.46
N ASN A 78 -15.10 10.94 7.40
CA ASN A 78 -15.44 11.88 8.46
C ASN A 78 -14.90 11.34 9.78
N PHE A 79 -14.17 12.18 10.48
CA PHE A 79 -13.72 11.86 11.81
C PHE A 79 -14.70 12.47 12.80
N VAL A 80 -15.29 11.61 13.62
CA VAL A 80 -16.33 12.03 14.57
C VAL A 80 -15.86 11.77 15.99
N ASP A 81 -16.36 12.58 16.90
CA ASP A 81 -16.08 12.39 18.33
C ASP A 81 -17.03 11.36 18.95
N ALA A 82 -16.95 11.20 20.26
CA ALA A 82 -17.77 10.22 20.98
C ALA A 82 -19.27 10.53 20.92
N ASP A 83 -19.62 11.79 20.68
CA ASP A 83 -21.02 12.23 20.58
C ASP A 83 -21.56 12.15 19.14
N GLY A 84 -20.73 11.71 18.21
CA GLY A 84 -21.12 11.65 16.81
C GLY A 84 -20.92 12.94 16.04
N GLU A 85 -20.31 13.94 16.65
CA GLU A 85 -20.05 15.21 16.00
C GLU A 85 -18.83 15.12 15.10
N THR A 86 -18.96 15.58 13.85
CA THR A 86 -17.87 15.60 12.91
C THR A 86 -16.90 16.73 13.23
N PHE A 87 -15.64 16.41 13.43
CA PHE A 87 -14.63 17.43 13.68
C PHE A 87 -13.57 17.51 12.57
N VAL A 88 -13.45 16.50 11.73
CA VAL A 88 -12.56 16.51 10.57
C VAL A 88 -13.25 15.79 9.42
N ILE A 89 -13.23 16.39 8.23
CA ILE A 89 -13.71 15.78 7.01
C ILE A 89 -12.48 15.57 6.11
N GLY A 90 -12.19 14.31 5.77
CA GLY A 90 -11.07 13.97 4.93
C GLY A 90 -11.49 13.52 3.55
N GLY A 91 -10.54 13.56 2.62
CA GLY A 91 -10.69 12.94 1.30
C GLY A 91 -11.34 13.80 0.24
N ILE A 92 -12.36 14.55 0.54
CA ILE A 92 -13.05 15.35 -0.47
C ILE A 92 -13.03 16.85 -0.16
N MET A 93 -12.26 17.27 0.79
CA MET A 93 -12.26 18.68 1.20
C MET A 93 -11.87 19.63 0.08
N GLU A 94 -10.93 19.24 -0.74
CA GLU A 94 -10.50 20.06 -1.85
C GLU A 94 -11.59 20.29 -2.89
N HIS A 95 -12.57 19.43 -2.94
CA HIS A 95 -13.70 19.63 -3.87
C HIS A 95 -14.74 20.58 -3.31
N ILE A 96 -14.79 20.69 -2.00
CA ILE A 96 -15.75 21.55 -1.34
C ILE A 96 -15.34 23.01 -1.44
N GLU A 97 -14.06 23.26 -1.51
CA GLU A 97 -13.50 24.61 -1.57
C GLU A 97 -13.70 25.30 -2.91
N GLU A 98 -14.04 24.56 -3.91
CA GLU A 98 -14.31 25.10 -5.21
C GLU A 98 -15.72 25.67 -5.28
#